data_b0f28902670998c5f75fc81c31442ebb
#
_entry.id   b0f28902670998c5f75fc81c31442ebb
#
_cell.length_a   1.000
_cell.length_b   1.000
_cell.length_c   1.000
_cell.angle_alpha   90.00
_cell.angle_beta   90.00
_cell.angle_gamma   90.00
#
_symmetry.space_group_name_H-M   'P 1'
#
loop_
_entity.id
_entity.type
_entity.pdbx_description
1 polymer ?
#
loop_
_entity_poly.entity_id
_entity_poly.type
_entity_poly.pdbx_seq_one_letter_code
_entity_poly.pdbx_strand_id
1 'polypeptide(L)'
;TSISAALGLAVARDLEQKDNTVVAVIGDGALSGGMAYEALNNLSILRKEKKNMIIILNDNKMSISENVGGMSRYLNDLRSRRSYSEFKENVENALNNIPGVGKSVARTLKKSKDSIKQLFIPGMLFENMGITYYGLVNGHDIYELIHAINRAKQHEGPILIHAITRKGMGYKN
;
A
#
# COMPACT_ATOMS: atom_id res chain seq x y z
N THR A 1 3.35 17.44 -2.27
CA THR A 1 2.52 18.37 -1.46
C THR A 1 1.26 17.71 -0.93
N SER A 2 0.51 16.92 -1.74
CA SER A 2 -0.78 16.34 -1.30
C SER A 2 -0.67 15.49 -0.03
N ILE A 3 0.35 14.63 0.06
CA ILE A 3 0.56 13.78 1.26
C ILE A 3 0.90 14.64 2.47
N SER A 4 1.77 15.67 2.33
CA SER A 4 2.12 16.58 3.44
C SER A 4 0.91 17.36 3.94
N ALA A 5 0.09 17.89 3.03
CA ALA A 5 -1.13 18.59 3.38
C ALA A 5 -2.13 17.68 4.10
N ALA A 6 -2.33 16.47 3.59
CA ALA A 6 -3.21 15.49 4.21
C ALA A 6 -2.68 15.04 5.59
N LEU A 7 -1.37 14.90 5.77
CA LEU A 7 -0.78 14.62 7.09
C LEU A 7 -1.11 15.74 8.08
N GLY A 8 -0.96 17.01 7.67
CA GLY A 8 -1.33 18.16 8.51
C GLY A 8 -2.82 18.14 8.90
N LEU A 9 -3.71 17.82 7.93
CA LEU A 9 -5.14 17.66 8.20
C LEU A 9 -5.44 16.49 9.15
N ALA A 10 -4.72 15.36 9.00
CA ALA A 10 -4.87 14.23 9.90
C ALA A 10 -4.45 14.57 11.34
N VAL A 11 -3.33 15.29 11.50
CA VAL A 11 -2.88 15.76 12.81
C VAL A 11 -3.89 16.75 13.42
N ALA A 12 -4.37 17.72 12.63
CA ALA A 12 -5.38 18.69 13.09
C ALA A 12 -6.68 17.99 13.51
N ARG A 13 -7.19 17.03 12.71
CA ARG A 13 -8.33 16.18 13.05
C ARG A 13 -8.16 15.53 14.42
N ASP A 14 -6.98 14.98 14.65
CA ASP A 14 -6.69 14.23 15.87
C ASP A 14 -6.58 15.15 17.10
N LEU A 15 -5.99 16.34 16.94
CA LEU A 15 -5.96 17.36 17.99
C LEU A 15 -7.37 17.86 18.34
N GLU A 16 -8.24 17.98 17.34
CA GLU A 16 -9.64 18.38 17.52
C GLU A 16 -10.56 17.21 17.92
N GLN A 17 -10.02 15.98 18.09
CA GLN A 17 -10.78 14.76 18.44
C GLN A 17 -11.95 14.48 17.47
N LYS A 18 -11.75 14.77 16.19
CA LYS A 18 -12.72 14.51 15.12
C LYS A 18 -12.50 13.12 14.51
N ASP A 19 -13.58 12.56 13.92
CA ASP A 19 -13.58 11.19 13.34
C ASP A 19 -13.54 11.16 11.81
N ASN A 20 -13.37 12.30 11.15
CA ASN A 20 -13.38 12.35 9.69
C ASN A 20 -12.16 11.62 9.09
N THR A 21 -12.41 10.88 8.01
CA THR A 21 -11.35 10.21 7.27
C THR A 21 -10.58 11.21 6.41
N VAL A 22 -9.26 11.17 6.49
CA VAL A 22 -8.36 11.98 5.65
C VAL A 22 -7.78 11.09 4.55
N VAL A 23 -7.96 11.53 3.30
CA VAL A 23 -7.51 10.80 2.11
C VAL A 23 -6.65 11.71 1.25
N ALA A 24 -5.46 11.23 0.87
CA ALA A 24 -4.60 11.85 -0.12
C ALA A 24 -4.61 11.02 -1.40
N VAL A 25 -4.86 11.64 -2.55
CA VAL A 25 -4.68 10.99 -3.86
C VAL A 25 -3.42 11.52 -4.51
N ILE A 26 -2.53 10.63 -4.95
CA ILE A 26 -1.27 10.96 -5.61
C ILE A 26 -1.06 10.10 -6.85
N GLY A 27 -0.57 10.69 -7.94
CA GLY A 27 -0.14 9.93 -9.13
C GLY A 27 1.26 9.34 -8.96
N ASP A 28 1.53 8.25 -9.66
CA ASP A 28 2.82 7.54 -9.65
C ASP A 28 4.00 8.44 -10.06
N GLY A 29 3.81 9.32 -11.05
CA GLY A 29 4.82 10.31 -11.42
C GLY A 29 5.13 11.32 -10.31
N ALA A 30 4.11 11.78 -9.59
CA ALA A 30 4.27 12.73 -8.48
C ALA A 30 4.90 12.07 -7.23
N LEU A 31 4.77 10.76 -7.08
CA LEU A 31 5.39 10.01 -5.99
C LEU A 31 6.93 9.99 -6.08
N SER A 32 7.50 10.24 -7.26
CA SER A 32 8.96 10.32 -7.45
C SER A 32 9.60 11.61 -6.91
N GLY A 33 8.79 12.60 -6.53
CA GLY A 33 9.28 13.88 -6.01
C GLY A 33 9.75 13.81 -4.55
N GLY A 34 10.84 14.53 -4.21
CA GLY A 34 11.44 14.52 -2.86
C GLY A 34 10.46 14.88 -1.74
N MET A 35 9.58 15.86 -1.98
CA MET A 35 8.54 16.27 -1.03
C MET A 35 7.55 15.12 -0.69
N ALA A 36 7.32 14.18 -1.62
CA ALA A 36 6.51 12.99 -1.33
C ALA A 36 7.23 12.07 -0.34
N TYR A 37 8.54 11.86 -0.51
CA TYR A 37 9.33 11.03 0.41
C TYR A 37 9.41 11.64 1.81
N GLU A 38 9.59 12.95 1.91
CA GLU A 38 9.59 13.64 3.21
C GLU A 38 8.26 13.43 3.94
N ALA A 39 7.15 13.53 3.21
CA ALA A 39 5.83 13.29 3.77
C ALA A 39 5.64 11.82 4.20
N LEU A 40 6.05 10.85 3.35
CA LEU A 40 6.00 9.43 3.69
C LEU A 40 6.83 9.10 4.93
N ASN A 41 8.02 9.70 5.06
CA ASN A 41 8.86 9.52 6.23
C ASN A 41 8.17 10.02 7.52
N ASN A 42 7.46 11.13 7.44
CA ASN A 42 6.73 11.68 8.59
C ASN A 42 5.45 10.92 8.95
N LEU A 43 4.87 10.14 8.04
CA LEU A 43 3.67 9.34 8.30
C LEU A 43 3.87 8.27 9.39
N SER A 44 5.11 7.87 9.64
CA SER A 44 5.43 6.92 10.72
C SER A 44 4.96 7.38 12.11
N ILE A 45 4.74 8.69 12.29
CA ILE A 45 4.22 9.28 13.53
C ILE A 45 2.79 8.79 13.78
N LEU A 46 1.93 8.77 12.75
CA LEU A 46 0.54 8.34 12.86
C LEU A 46 0.42 6.87 13.29
N ARG A 47 1.35 6.02 12.85
CA ARG A 47 1.37 4.61 13.23
C ARG A 47 1.54 4.40 14.73
N LYS A 48 2.40 5.19 15.37
CA LYS A 48 2.64 5.11 16.82
C LYS A 48 1.39 5.44 17.62
N GLU A 49 0.57 6.31 17.10
CA GLU A 49 -0.67 6.77 17.72
C GLU A 49 -1.91 5.96 17.28
N LYS A 50 -1.72 4.94 16.43
CA LYS A 50 -2.79 4.11 15.85
C LYS A 50 -3.84 4.90 15.05
N LYS A 51 -3.47 6.08 14.57
CA LYS A 51 -4.35 6.95 13.81
C LYS A 51 -4.21 6.68 12.32
N ASN A 52 -5.30 6.72 11.57
CA ASN A 52 -5.28 6.40 10.17
C ASN A 52 -5.21 7.62 9.25
N MET A 53 -4.60 7.42 8.11
CA MET A 53 -4.67 8.28 6.93
C MET A 53 -4.57 7.39 5.70
N ILE A 54 -5.44 7.61 4.73
CA ILE A 54 -5.47 6.81 3.50
C ILE A 54 -4.71 7.55 2.40
N ILE A 55 -3.78 6.86 1.77
CA ILE A 55 -3.12 7.33 0.54
C ILE A 55 -3.62 6.46 -0.60
N ILE A 56 -4.16 7.07 -1.65
CA ILE A 56 -4.50 6.38 -2.88
C ILE A 56 -3.45 6.71 -3.93
N LEU A 57 -2.63 5.73 -4.26
CA LEU A 57 -1.66 5.83 -5.35
C LEU A 57 -2.36 5.46 -6.65
N ASN A 58 -2.65 6.49 -7.47
CA ASN A 58 -3.20 6.31 -8.81
C ASN A 58 -2.05 6.04 -9.79
N ASP A 59 -1.86 4.78 -10.16
CA ASP A 59 -0.77 4.32 -11.00
C ASP A 59 -1.27 4.00 -12.41
N ASN A 60 -0.97 4.89 -13.35
CA ASN A 60 -1.29 4.72 -14.77
C ASN A 60 -0.04 4.57 -15.64
N LYS A 61 1.17 4.47 -15.06
CA LYS A 61 2.48 4.40 -15.71
C LYS A 61 2.88 5.67 -16.48
N MET A 62 2.12 6.74 -16.36
CA MET A 62 2.29 7.94 -17.17
C MET A 62 2.39 9.18 -16.29
N SER A 63 3.37 10.00 -16.63
CA SER A 63 3.40 11.42 -16.30
C SER A 63 3.08 12.21 -17.58
N ILE A 64 3.85 13.25 -17.93
CA ILE A 64 3.83 13.88 -19.25
C ILE A 64 4.43 12.88 -20.27
N SER A 65 5.47 12.17 -19.88
CA SER A 65 6.10 11.05 -20.58
C SER A 65 6.10 9.81 -19.70
N GLU A 66 6.67 8.69 -20.15
CA GLU A 66 6.87 7.52 -19.29
C GLU A 66 7.71 7.86 -18.07
N ASN A 67 7.30 7.32 -16.93
CA ASN A 67 8.01 7.54 -15.67
C ASN A 67 9.36 6.80 -15.67
N VAL A 68 10.40 7.49 -15.26
CA VAL A 68 11.77 6.95 -15.17
C VAL A 68 12.26 6.95 -13.71
N GLY A 69 13.33 6.18 -13.46
CA GLY A 69 13.98 6.16 -12.16
C GLY A 69 13.65 4.95 -11.27
N GLY A 70 14.24 4.95 -10.08
CA GLY A 70 14.14 3.81 -9.15
C GLY A 70 12.73 3.54 -8.65
N MET A 71 11.95 4.59 -8.35
CA MET A 71 10.56 4.45 -7.93
C MET A 71 9.69 3.88 -9.05
N SER A 72 9.87 4.32 -10.29
CA SER A 72 9.15 3.77 -11.43
C SER A 72 9.45 2.28 -11.62
N ARG A 73 10.73 1.87 -11.51
CA ARG A 73 11.10 0.44 -11.54
C ARG A 73 10.44 -0.32 -10.40
N TYR A 74 10.49 0.20 -9.19
CA TYR A 74 9.88 -0.43 -8.03
C TYR A 74 8.37 -0.64 -8.21
N LEU A 75 7.64 0.37 -8.68
CA LEU A 75 6.20 0.25 -8.97
C LEU A 75 5.93 -0.72 -10.13
N ASN A 76 6.81 -0.77 -11.15
CA ASN A 76 6.74 -1.77 -12.22
C ASN A 76 6.92 -3.20 -11.69
N ASP A 77 7.87 -3.40 -10.78
CA ASP A 77 8.09 -4.70 -10.15
C ASP A 77 6.88 -5.12 -9.30
N LEU A 78 6.27 -4.19 -8.57
CA LEU A 78 5.03 -4.45 -7.82
C LEU A 78 3.89 -4.89 -8.74
N ARG A 79 3.71 -4.22 -9.88
CA ARG A 79 2.68 -4.57 -10.88
C ARG A 79 2.93 -5.91 -11.57
N SER A 80 4.17 -6.22 -11.85
CA SER A 80 4.57 -7.46 -12.54
C SER A 80 4.36 -8.70 -11.67
N ARG A 81 4.40 -8.52 -10.36
CA ARG A 81 4.14 -9.57 -9.37
C ARG A 81 2.64 -9.75 -9.15
N ARG A 82 1.93 -10.15 -10.18
CA ARG A 82 0.46 -10.26 -10.26
C ARG A 82 -0.19 -11.21 -9.24
N SER A 83 0.52 -11.63 -8.23
CA SER A 83 0.06 -12.73 -7.40
C SER A 83 0.38 -12.64 -5.92
N TYR A 84 0.33 -11.45 -5.32
CA TYR A 84 0.52 -11.45 -3.87
C TYR A 84 -0.67 -12.03 -3.12
N SER A 85 -1.91 -11.75 -3.54
CA SER A 85 -3.09 -12.37 -2.94
C SER A 85 -3.15 -13.87 -3.26
N GLU A 86 -2.89 -14.27 -4.51
CA GLU A 86 -2.82 -15.67 -4.92
C GLU A 86 -1.62 -16.39 -4.28
N PHE A 87 -0.47 -15.73 -4.16
CA PHE A 87 0.69 -16.32 -3.49
C PHE A 87 0.47 -16.46 -1.98
N LYS A 88 -0.17 -15.49 -1.33
CA LYS A 88 -0.51 -15.56 0.09
C LYS A 88 -1.51 -16.69 0.37
N GLU A 89 -2.57 -16.81 -0.45
CA GLU A 89 -3.52 -17.92 -0.37
C GLU A 89 -2.84 -19.26 -0.67
N ASN A 90 -1.99 -19.33 -1.67
CA ASN A 90 -1.26 -20.55 -2.01
C ASN A 90 -0.27 -20.98 -0.93
N VAL A 91 0.43 -20.03 -0.29
CA VAL A 91 1.34 -20.32 0.83
C VAL A 91 0.57 -20.71 2.09
N GLU A 92 -0.54 -20.03 2.41
CA GLU A 92 -1.39 -20.40 3.53
C GLU A 92 -2.06 -21.77 3.30
N ASN A 93 -2.52 -22.05 2.11
CA ASN A 93 -3.09 -23.35 1.74
C ASN A 93 -2.03 -24.46 1.70
N ALA A 94 -0.82 -24.18 1.20
CA ALA A 94 0.28 -25.14 1.22
C ALA A 94 0.74 -25.47 2.64
N LEU A 95 0.80 -24.48 3.55
CA LEU A 95 1.16 -24.69 4.95
C LEU A 95 0.08 -25.42 5.75
N ASN A 96 -1.19 -25.22 5.40
CA ASN A 96 -2.31 -25.92 6.05
C ASN A 96 -2.50 -27.34 5.55
N ASN A 97 -1.96 -27.70 4.37
CA ASN A 97 -2.11 -29.01 3.73
C ASN A 97 -0.91 -29.96 3.96
N ILE A 98 0.08 -29.60 4.81
CA ILE A 98 1.17 -30.52 5.14
C ILE A 98 0.76 -31.41 6.34
N PRO A 99 0.42 -32.68 6.16
CA PRO A 99 0.09 -33.57 7.24
C PRO A 99 1.35 -33.86 8.09
N GLY A 100 1.30 -33.61 9.39
CA GLY A 100 2.30 -34.10 10.33
C GLY A 100 3.34 -33.10 10.85
N VAL A 101 3.19 -31.80 10.61
CA VAL A 101 4.14 -30.80 11.13
C VAL A 101 3.77 -30.43 12.57
N GLY A 102 4.45 -31.05 13.54
CA GLY A 102 4.29 -30.77 14.96
C GLY A 102 4.66 -29.34 15.37
N LYS A 103 4.14 -28.90 16.52
CA LYS A 103 4.28 -27.53 17.09
C LYS A 103 5.72 -26.98 17.20
N SER A 104 6.76 -27.84 17.16
CA SER A 104 8.18 -27.44 17.20
C SER A 104 8.68 -26.90 15.85
N VAL A 105 8.21 -27.45 14.72
CA VAL A 105 8.56 -26.99 13.38
C VAL A 105 7.86 -25.67 13.06
N ALA A 106 6.67 -25.44 13.59
CA ALA A 106 5.95 -24.18 13.47
C ALA A 106 6.71 -22.99 14.09
N ARG A 107 7.50 -23.21 15.17
CA ARG A 107 8.35 -22.16 15.77
C ARG A 107 9.59 -21.82 14.93
N THR A 108 10.22 -22.81 14.31
CA THR A 108 11.37 -22.61 13.40
C THR A 108 10.93 -22.00 12.10
N LEU A 109 9.77 -22.41 11.56
CA LEU A 109 9.13 -21.81 10.39
C LEU A 109 8.67 -20.37 10.65
N LYS A 110 8.30 -20.01 11.88
CA LYS A 110 7.96 -18.62 12.21
C LYS A 110 9.17 -17.69 12.06
N LYS A 111 10.37 -18.11 12.49
CA LYS A 111 11.63 -17.37 12.26
C LYS A 111 12.05 -17.36 10.78
N SER A 112 11.86 -18.47 10.06
CA SER A 112 12.09 -18.53 8.61
C SER A 112 11.02 -17.75 7.83
N LYS A 113 9.77 -17.72 8.31
CA LYS A 113 8.68 -16.91 7.75
C LYS A 113 9.00 -15.42 7.74
N ASP A 114 9.64 -14.91 8.78
CA ASP A 114 10.04 -13.50 8.86
C ASP A 114 11.20 -13.18 7.90
N SER A 115 12.13 -14.12 7.71
CA SER A 115 13.22 -13.98 6.73
C SER A 115 12.75 -14.14 5.27
N ILE A 116 11.80 -15.05 5.01
CA ILE A 116 11.19 -15.22 3.68
C ILE A 116 10.23 -14.06 3.36
N LYS A 117 9.51 -13.53 4.35
CA LYS A 117 8.72 -12.31 4.20
C LYS A 117 9.57 -11.12 3.76
N GLN A 118 10.78 -10.97 4.30
CA GLN A 118 11.69 -9.87 3.93
C GLN A 118 12.15 -9.94 2.48
N LEU A 119 12.20 -11.14 1.87
CA LEU A 119 12.67 -11.32 0.48
C LEU A 119 11.58 -11.13 -0.58
N PHE A 120 10.28 -11.17 -0.23
CA PHE A 120 9.21 -11.29 -1.22
C PHE A 120 7.95 -10.42 -0.99
N ILE A 121 7.94 -9.48 -0.03
CA ILE A 121 6.74 -8.68 0.22
C ILE A 121 6.66 -7.51 -0.78
N PRO A 122 5.68 -7.48 -1.69
CA PRO A 122 5.36 -6.29 -2.45
C PRO A 122 5.03 -5.14 -1.49
N GLY A 123 5.51 -3.93 -1.79
CA GLY A 123 5.26 -2.80 -0.91
C GLY A 123 6.20 -2.64 0.26
N MET A 124 7.26 -3.47 0.37
CA MET A 124 8.21 -3.43 1.50
C MET A 124 8.78 -2.03 1.76
N LEU A 125 8.97 -1.21 0.74
CA LEU A 125 9.42 0.17 0.91
C LEU A 125 8.44 0.95 1.81
N PHE A 126 7.14 0.84 1.56
CA PHE A 126 6.09 1.50 2.33
C PHE A 126 5.96 0.88 3.72
N GLU A 127 5.99 -0.45 3.81
CA GLU A 127 5.93 -1.18 5.09
C GLU A 127 7.10 -0.82 6.02
N ASN A 128 8.31 -0.69 5.49
CA ASN A 128 9.49 -0.25 6.24
C ASN A 128 9.38 1.21 6.72
N MET A 129 8.64 2.04 5.99
CA MET A 129 8.28 3.41 6.41
C MET A 129 7.09 3.44 7.38
N GLY A 130 6.57 2.28 7.79
CA GLY A 130 5.44 2.21 8.71
C GLY A 130 4.08 2.44 8.06
N ILE A 131 3.99 2.37 6.73
CA ILE A 131 2.77 2.55 5.95
C ILE A 131 2.31 1.17 5.46
N THR A 132 1.12 0.75 5.86
CA THR A 132 0.58 -0.53 5.39
C THR A 132 0.28 -0.45 3.90
N TYR A 133 0.85 -1.39 3.14
CA TYR A 133 0.61 -1.47 1.72
C TYR A 133 -0.59 -2.39 1.42
N TYR A 134 -1.63 -1.81 0.81
CA TYR A 134 -2.76 -2.55 0.29
C TYR A 134 -2.62 -2.69 -1.21
N GLY A 135 -2.40 -3.91 -1.65
CA GLY A 135 -1.95 -4.31 -2.98
C GLY A 135 -2.72 -3.76 -4.16
N LEU A 136 -2.58 -4.40 -5.31
CA LEU A 136 -3.10 -3.91 -6.57
C LEU A 136 -4.63 -3.96 -6.62
N VAL A 137 -5.26 -2.80 -6.69
CA VAL A 137 -6.71 -2.61 -6.84
C VAL A 137 -7.00 -2.14 -8.27
N ASN A 138 -8.01 -2.69 -8.92
CA ASN A 138 -8.44 -2.19 -10.22
C ASN A 138 -9.12 -0.83 -10.06
N GLY A 139 -8.42 0.25 -10.43
CA GLY A 139 -8.93 1.62 -10.30
C GLY A 139 -10.08 1.97 -11.26
N HIS A 140 -10.46 1.07 -12.17
CA HIS A 140 -11.65 1.22 -13.04
C HIS A 140 -12.85 0.40 -12.55
N ASP A 141 -12.68 -0.39 -11.48
CA ASP A 141 -13.77 -1.09 -10.82
C ASP A 141 -14.19 -0.34 -9.55
N ILE A 142 -15.35 0.32 -9.62
CA ILE A 142 -15.86 1.13 -8.52
C ILE A 142 -16.15 0.31 -7.27
N TYR A 143 -16.58 -0.95 -7.42
CA TYR A 143 -16.90 -1.82 -6.29
C TYR A 143 -15.64 -2.27 -5.57
N GLU A 144 -14.59 -2.59 -6.32
CA GLU A 144 -13.27 -2.95 -5.76
C GLU A 144 -12.66 -1.75 -5.01
N LEU A 145 -12.77 -0.54 -5.57
CA LEU A 145 -12.33 0.70 -4.91
C LEU A 145 -13.11 0.97 -3.62
N ILE A 146 -14.43 0.85 -3.64
CA ILE A 146 -15.28 1.05 -2.45
C ILE A 146 -14.88 0.03 -1.37
N HIS A 147 -14.69 -1.23 -1.74
CA HIS A 147 -14.26 -2.27 -0.80
C HIS A 147 -12.89 -1.96 -0.18
N ALA A 148 -11.92 -1.57 -1.01
CA ALA A 148 -10.58 -1.19 -0.56
C ALA A 148 -10.60 0.01 0.40
N ILE A 149 -11.35 1.06 0.07
CA ILE A 149 -11.48 2.26 0.92
C ILE A 149 -12.18 1.93 2.23
N ASN A 150 -13.26 1.15 2.22
CA ASN A 150 -13.96 0.76 3.45
C ASN A 150 -13.07 -0.07 4.36
N ARG A 151 -12.26 -0.97 3.81
CA ARG A 151 -11.27 -1.72 4.58
C ARG A 151 -10.18 -0.80 5.15
N ALA A 152 -9.71 0.15 4.35
CA ALA A 152 -8.70 1.12 4.78
C ALA A 152 -9.20 2.04 5.90
N LYS A 153 -10.48 2.39 5.91
CA LYS A 153 -11.10 3.20 6.99
C LYS A 153 -11.06 2.51 8.34
N GLN A 154 -11.06 1.17 8.36
CA GLN A 154 -11.02 0.36 9.59
C GLN A 154 -9.59 0.03 10.02
N HIS A 155 -8.59 0.43 9.22
CA HIS A 155 -7.20 0.13 9.51
C HIS A 155 -6.61 1.11 10.54
N GLU A 156 -5.80 0.60 11.47
CA GLU A 156 -5.01 1.42 12.39
C GLU A 156 -3.68 1.82 11.74
N GLY A 157 -3.39 3.13 11.72
CA GLY A 157 -2.19 3.68 11.11
C GLY A 157 -2.34 4.04 9.62
N PRO A 158 -1.30 4.60 9.01
CA PRO A 158 -1.34 5.02 7.62
C PRO A 158 -1.38 3.80 6.68
N ILE A 159 -2.20 3.90 5.65
CA ILE A 159 -2.38 2.85 4.64
C ILE A 159 -2.31 3.42 3.23
N LEU A 160 -1.60 2.72 2.33
CA LEU A 160 -1.51 3.06 0.92
C LEU A 160 -2.27 2.04 0.09
N ILE A 161 -3.31 2.49 -0.61
CA ILE A 161 -4.04 1.73 -1.61
C ILE A 161 -3.39 1.97 -2.97
N HIS A 162 -2.88 0.92 -3.61
CA HIS A 162 -2.27 1.01 -4.93
C HIS A 162 -3.31 0.69 -6.00
N ALA A 163 -3.89 1.73 -6.59
CA ALA A 163 -4.91 1.64 -7.63
C ALA A 163 -4.28 1.70 -9.03
N ILE A 164 -4.47 0.64 -9.79
CA ILE A 164 -4.00 0.57 -11.18
C ILE A 164 -5.06 1.16 -12.10
N THR A 165 -4.67 2.15 -12.87
CA THR A 165 -5.55 2.79 -13.86
C THR A 165 -4.92 2.81 -15.25
N ARG A 166 -5.72 3.15 -16.24
CA ARG A 166 -5.29 3.39 -17.60
C ARG A 166 -5.75 4.78 -18.03
N LYS A 167 -4.80 5.63 -18.42
CA LYS A 167 -5.09 6.97 -18.91
C LYS A 167 -6.03 6.91 -20.12
N GLY A 168 -7.10 7.71 -20.11
CA GLY A 168 -8.08 7.76 -21.18
C GLY A 168 -9.05 6.58 -21.26
N MET A 169 -9.09 5.71 -20.24
CA MET A 169 -10.03 4.58 -20.21
C MET A 169 -11.48 5.08 -20.29
N GLY A 170 -12.23 4.52 -21.24
CA GLY A 170 -13.63 4.90 -21.49
C GLY A 170 -13.82 6.11 -22.43
N TYR A 171 -12.75 6.82 -22.78
CA TYR A 171 -12.79 7.88 -23.78
C TYR A 171 -12.63 7.29 -25.18
N LYS A 172 -13.67 7.47 -26.00
CA LYS A 172 -13.66 7.08 -27.42
C LYS A 172 -13.17 8.27 -28.24
N ASN A 173 -11.98 8.18 -28.78
CA ASN A 173 -11.46 9.07 -29.81
C ASN A 173 -11.13 8.25 -31.03
#